data_5929519026e26a9030d7d273834eea3b
#
_entry.id   5929519026e26a9030d7d273834eea3b
#
_cell.length_a   1.000
_cell.length_b   1.000
_cell.length_c   1.000
_cell.angle_alpha   90.00
_cell.angle_beta   90.00
_cell.angle_gamma   90.00
#
_symmetry.space_group_name_H-M   'P 1'
#
loop_
_entity.id
_entity.type
_entity.pdbx_description
1 polymer ?
#
loop_
_entity_poly.entity_id
_entity_poly.type
_entity_poly.pdbx_seq_one_letter_code
_entity_poly.pdbx_strand_id
1 'polypeptide(L)'
;MARDQVFLDSPLGERRGMLMLHEDGRNIIGTLSILDADNPVAGRRDGEVISLRHTLRTYVSALECSTELHLEGSTLHGIVHAGSILMKLRGTAIEEGVQQVTKKEHRNHGTSDHT
;
A
#
# COMPACT_ATOMS: atom_id res chain seq x y z
N MET A 1 -1.70 -8.04 10.13
CA MET A 1 -1.78 -7.57 8.74
C MET A 1 -1.65 -6.06 8.70
N ALA A 2 -0.79 -5.55 7.85
CA ALA A 2 -0.59 -4.13 7.69
C ALA A 2 -1.36 -3.62 6.48
N ARG A 3 -1.95 -2.43 6.61
CA ARG A 3 -2.70 -1.79 5.53
C ARG A 3 -2.19 -0.38 5.37
N ASP A 4 -1.86 -0.02 4.15
CA ASP A 4 -1.37 1.31 3.83
C ASP A 4 -2.18 1.89 2.69
N GLN A 5 -2.54 3.16 2.83
CA GLN A 5 -3.04 3.90 1.70
C GLN A 5 -1.83 4.35 0.90
N VAL A 6 -1.81 4.06 -0.39
CA VAL A 6 -0.64 4.34 -1.23
C VAL A 6 -1.00 5.23 -2.40
N PHE A 7 0.03 5.91 -2.90
CA PHE A 7 -0.07 6.77 -4.07
C PHE A 7 1.06 6.38 -5.01
N LEU A 8 0.68 6.06 -6.24
CA LEU A 8 1.62 5.68 -7.28
C LEU A 8 1.72 6.81 -8.30
N ASP A 9 2.94 7.30 -8.52
CA ASP A 9 3.18 8.32 -9.55
C ASP A 9 3.37 7.62 -10.88
N SER A 10 2.27 7.45 -11.60
CA SER A 10 2.31 6.79 -12.90
C SER A 10 2.54 7.83 -14.01
N PRO A 11 2.95 7.37 -15.22
CA PRO A 11 3.13 8.29 -16.35
C PRO A 11 1.86 9.09 -16.70
N LEU A 12 0.69 8.58 -16.30
CA LEU A 12 -0.58 9.25 -16.57
C LEU A 12 -1.08 10.03 -15.37
N GLY A 13 -0.24 10.21 -14.34
CA GLY A 13 -0.59 10.96 -13.15
C GLY A 13 -0.63 10.09 -11.90
N GLU A 14 -0.96 10.72 -10.79
CA GLU A 14 -1.01 10.04 -9.51
C GLU A 14 -2.23 9.13 -9.42
N ARG A 15 -2.01 7.93 -8.91
CA ARG A 15 -3.08 6.95 -8.71
C ARG A 15 -3.08 6.52 -7.25
N ARG A 16 -4.25 6.49 -6.66
CA ARG A 16 -4.44 6.08 -5.26
C ARG A 16 -4.77 4.60 -5.20
N GLY A 17 -4.27 3.93 -4.18
CA GLY A 17 -4.57 2.53 -3.98
C GLY A 17 -4.44 2.13 -2.52
N MET A 18 -4.55 0.82 -2.30
CA MET A 18 -4.43 0.21 -0.98
C MET A 18 -3.45 -0.95 -1.08
N LEU A 19 -2.49 -0.96 -0.17
CA LEU A 19 -1.54 -2.06 -0.07
C LEU A 19 -1.80 -2.80 1.23
N MET A 20 -2.09 -4.09 1.14
CA MET A 20 -2.30 -4.93 2.31
C MET A 20 -1.22 -6.00 2.32
N LEU A 21 -0.47 -6.07 3.42
CA LEU A 21 0.64 -7.01 3.55
C LEU A 21 0.46 -7.87 4.78
N HIS A 22 0.79 -9.14 4.62
CA HIS A 22 0.78 -10.12 5.70
C HIS A 22 2.17 -10.75 5.77
N GLU A 23 2.77 -10.72 6.96
CA GLU A 23 4.12 -11.28 7.17
C GLU A 23 4.04 -12.67 7.76
N ASP A 24 4.88 -13.55 7.24
CA ASP A 24 5.06 -14.90 7.75
C ASP A 24 6.58 -15.13 7.82
N GLY A 25 7.16 -14.83 8.98
CA GLY A 25 8.61 -14.78 9.10
C GLY A 25 9.17 -13.66 8.25
N ARG A 26 10.07 -13.99 7.35
CA ARG A 26 10.62 -13.01 6.40
C ARG A 26 9.80 -12.93 5.13
N ASN A 27 8.88 -13.86 4.92
CA ASN A 27 8.08 -13.86 3.71
C ASN A 27 6.90 -12.91 3.86
N ILE A 28 6.55 -12.27 2.78
CA ILE A 28 5.43 -11.34 2.75
C ILE A 28 4.54 -11.71 1.59
N ILE A 29 3.24 -11.75 1.87
CA ILE A 29 2.23 -11.89 0.83
C ILE A 29 1.18 -10.82 1.06
N GLY A 30 0.49 -10.45 0.01
CA GLY A 30 -0.54 -9.44 0.15
C GLY A 30 -1.20 -9.09 -1.16
N THR A 31 -1.78 -7.90 -1.18
CA THR A 31 -2.53 -7.42 -2.33
C THR A 31 -2.31 -5.93 -2.49
N LEU A 32 -2.04 -5.51 -3.71
CA LEU A 32 -2.04 -4.10 -4.09
C LEU A 32 -3.28 -3.84 -4.91
N SER A 33 -4.23 -3.11 -4.33
CA SER A 33 -5.49 -2.76 -4.98
C SER A 33 -5.32 -1.37 -5.58
N ILE A 34 -5.22 -1.30 -6.90
CA ILE A 34 -4.98 -0.05 -7.60
C ILE A 34 -5.42 -0.21 -9.04
N LEU A 35 -5.84 0.88 -9.68
CA LEU A 35 -6.29 0.88 -11.08
C LEU A 35 -7.44 -0.09 -11.29
N ASP A 36 -8.35 -0.15 -10.32
CA ASP A 36 -9.55 -1.01 -10.34
C ASP A 36 -9.23 -2.50 -10.41
N ALA A 37 -8.06 -2.90 -9.93
CA ALA A 37 -7.67 -4.30 -9.91
C ALA A 37 -7.00 -4.64 -8.58
N ASP A 38 -7.19 -5.88 -8.15
CA ASP A 38 -6.50 -6.43 -7.00
C ASP A 38 -5.33 -7.26 -7.51
N ASN A 39 -4.12 -6.80 -7.21
CA ASN A 39 -2.90 -7.42 -7.71
C ASN A 39 -2.20 -8.15 -6.56
N PRO A 40 -2.11 -9.48 -6.62
CA PRO A 40 -1.36 -10.21 -5.58
C PRO A 40 0.10 -9.79 -5.59
N VAL A 41 0.66 -9.62 -4.41
CA VAL A 41 2.08 -9.32 -4.27
C VAL A 41 2.71 -10.35 -3.36
N ALA A 42 3.98 -10.63 -3.58
CA ALA A 42 4.74 -11.56 -2.76
C ALA A 42 6.19 -11.12 -2.74
N GLY A 43 6.85 -11.36 -1.63
CA GLY A 43 8.24 -10.99 -1.51
C GLY A 43 8.81 -11.29 -0.15
N ARG A 44 9.77 -10.46 0.27
CA ARG A 44 10.50 -10.69 1.51
C ARG A 44 10.77 -9.35 2.19
N ARG A 45 10.88 -9.43 3.51
CA ARG A 45 11.26 -8.29 4.32
C ARG A 45 12.63 -8.54 4.92
N ASP A 46 13.48 -7.52 4.86
CA ASP A 46 14.80 -7.54 5.49
C ASP A 46 14.98 -6.20 6.21
N GLY A 47 14.77 -6.24 7.54
CA GLY A 47 14.77 -5.00 8.31
C GLY A 47 13.61 -4.12 7.91
N GLU A 48 13.94 -2.90 7.48
CA GLU A 48 12.94 -1.92 7.06
C GLU A 48 12.77 -1.87 5.55
N VAL A 49 13.32 -2.85 4.84
CA VAL A 49 13.22 -2.92 3.38
C VAL A 49 12.35 -4.12 3.01
N ILE A 50 11.37 -3.87 2.17
CA ILE A 50 10.48 -4.90 1.65
C ILE A 50 10.66 -4.95 0.14
N SER A 51 10.95 -6.15 -0.37
CA SER A 51 11.10 -6.38 -1.81
C SER A 51 9.93 -7.22 -2.28
N LEU A 52 9.16 -6.72 -3.22
CA LEU A 52 7.96 -7.38 -3.71
C LEU A 52 8.04 -7.64 -5.21
N ARG A 53 7.39 -8.72 -5.62
CA ARG A 53 7.16 -9.00 -7.03
C ARG A 53 5.67 -9.12 -7.26
N HIS A 54 5.19 -8.54 -8.35
CA HIS A 54 3.78 -8.55 -8.65
C HIS A 54 3.55 -8.19 -10.10
N THR A 55 2.33 -8.43 -10.54
CA THR A 55 1.86 -7.97 -11.83
C THR A 55 0.98 -6.76 -11.57
N LEU A 56 1.17 -5.71 -12.33
CA LEU A 56 0.31 -4.54 -12.25
C LEU A 56 -0.61 -4.56 -13.45
N ARG A 57 -1.91 -4.70 -13.17
CA ARG A 57 -2.91 -4.72 -14.24
C ARG A 57 -3.40 -3.32 -14.52
N THR A 58 -3.41 -2.97 -15.79
CA THR A 58 -3.95 -1.71 -16.25
C THR A 58 -5.15 -2.01 -17.15
N TYR A 59 -5.78 -0.96 -17.65
CA TYR A 59 -6.95 -1.15 -18.52
C TYR A 59 -6.60 -1.82 -19.85
N VAL A 60 -5.34 -1.79 -20.24
CA VAL A 60 -4.93 -2.28 -21.57
C VAL A 60 -3.83 -3.34 -21.51
N SER A 61 -3.25 -3.59 -20.34
CA SER A 61 -2.11 -4.51 -20.26
C SER A 61 -1.90 -5.02 -18.84
N ALA A 62 -0.97 -5.95 -18.72
CA ALA A 62 -0.46 -6.43 -17.45
C ALA A 62 1.05 -6.30 -17.48
N LEU A 63 1.62 -5.64 -16.47
CA LEU A 63 3.04 -5.35 -16.40
C LEU A 63 3.67 -6.15 -15.27
N GLU A 64 4.76 -6.83 -15.56
CA GLU A 64 5.56 -7.49 -14.54
C GLU A 64 6.37 -6.45 -13.80
N CYS A 65 6.21 -6.42 -12.47
CA CYS A 65 6.82 -5.39 -11.64
C CYS A 65 7.65 -5.99 -10.52
N SER A 66 8.68 -5.26 -10.15
CA SER A 66 9.36 -5.47 -8.87
C SER A 66 9.37 -4.15 -8.14
N THR A 67 9.12 -4.21 -6.82
CA THR A 67 8.98 -3.01 -6.02
C THR A 67 9.85 -3.14 -4.77
N GLU A 68 10.61 -2.11 -4.48
CA GLU A 68 11.37 -2.04 -3.24
C GLU A 68 10.78 -0.92 -2.40
N LEU A 69 10.37 -1.29 -1.17
CA LEU A 69 9.76 -0.35 -0.23
C LEU A 69 10.66 -0.16 0.96
N HIS A 70 10.74 1.08 1.43
CA HIS A 70 11.44 1.44 2.64
C HIS A 70 10.44 1.94 3.66
N LEU A 71 10.44 1.30 4.83
CA LEU A 71 9.54 1.65 5.92
C LEU A 71 10.19 2.70 6.80
N GLU A 72 9.43 3.71 7.20
CA GLU A 72 9.92 4.77 8.05
C GLU A 72 8.78 5.19 8.98
N GLY A 73 8.74 4.57 10.15
CA GLY A 73 7.62 4.79 11.06
C GLY A 73 6.33 4.28 10.44
N SER A 74 5.33 5.16 10.35
CA SER A 74 4.04 4.81 9.78
C SER A 74 3.95 5.11 8.29
N THR A 75 5.06 5.53 7.67
CA THR A 75 5.09 5.82 6.24
C THR A 75 5.96 4.81 5.51
N LEU A 76 5.72 4.71 4.22
CA LEU A 76 6.58 3.92 3.34
C LEU A 76 6.80 4.69 2.04
N HIS A 77 7.92 4.41 1.41
CA HIS A 77 8.21 4.96 0.11
C HIS A 77 9.08 3.98 -0.66
N GLY A 78 8.97 4.00 -1.96
CA GLY A 78 9.76 3.08 -2.77
C GLY A 78 9.61 3.34 -4.24
N ILE A 79 10.14 2.41 -5.01
CA ILE A 79 10.16 2.49 -6.46
C ILE A 79 9.56 1.21 -7.02
N VAL A 80 8.64 1.38 -7.95
CA VAL A 80 8.06 0.29 -8.73
C VAL A 80 8.80 0.25 -10.07
N HIS A 81 9.40 -0.89 -10.36
CA HIS A 81 10.08 -1.13 -11.63
C HIS A 81 9.15 -1.93 -12.52
N ALA A 82 8.70 -1.33 -13.60
CA ALA A 82 7.82 -1.98 -14.58
C ALA A 82 8.50 -1.93 -15.93
N GLY A 83 9.32 -2.95 -16.22
CA GLY A 83 10.17 -2.91 -17.41
C GLY A 83 11.18 -1.79 -17.30
N SER A 84 11.19 -0.88 -18.26
CA SER A 84 12.07 0.29 -18.23
C SER A 84 11.45 1.49 -17.52
N ILE A 85 10.22 1.35 -17.01
CA ILE A 85 9.52 2.45 -16.36
C ILE A 85 9.74 2.36 -14.86
N LEU A 86 10.09 3.50 -14.25
CA LEU A 86 10.22 3.62 -12.81
C LEU A 86 9.11 4.53 -12.30
N MET A 87 8.41 4.08 -11.27
CA MET A 87 7.32 4.87 -10.68
C MET A 87 7.53 4.96 -9.18
N LYS A 88 7.38 6.14 -8.62
CA LYS A 88 7.49 6.31 -7.18
C LYS A 88 6.20 5.87 -6.52
N LEU A 89 6.35 5.19 -5.39
CA LEU A 89 5.23 4.76 -4.56
C LEU A 89 5.47 5.29 -3.15
N ARG A 90 4.43 5.88 -2.57
CA ARG A 90 4.48 6.34 -1.19
C ARG A 90 3.18 5.97 -0.51
N GLY A 91 3.25 5.78 0.80
CA GLY A 91 2.07 5.38 1.52
C GLY A 91 2.14 5.71 2.98
N THR A 92 0.99 5.59 3.63
CA THR A 92 0.83 5.84 5.05
C THR A 92 -0.01 4.72 5.64
N ALA A 93 0.42 4.22 6.78
CA ALA A 93 -0.28 3.14 7.46
C ALA A 93 -1.67 3.59 7.88
N ILE A 94 -2.65 2.70 7.70
CA ILE A 94 -3.99 2.88 8.19
C ILE A 94 -4.08 2.11 9.48
N GLU A 95 -4.38 2.81 10.58
CA GLU A 95 -4.51 2.18 11.88
C GLU A 95 -5.91 1.65 12.05
N GLU A 96 -6.00 0.37 12.33
CA GLU A 96 -7.28 -0.27 12.60
C GLU A 96 -7.61 -0.12 14.07
N GLY A 97 -8.88 0.00 14.38
CA GLY A 97 -9.34 0.13 15.74
C GLY A 97 -9.42 1.56 16.22
N VAL A 98 -8.97 2.50 15.46
CA VAL A 98 -9.08 3.92 15.77
C VAL A 98 -10.35 4.50 15.20
N GLN A 99 -10.90 3.82 14.37
CA GLN A 99 -12.06 4.16 13.62
C GLN A 99 -13.32 4.36 14.31
N GLN A 100 -12.68 3.87 14.75
CA GLN A 100 -13.43 3.72 15.10
C GLN A 100 -13.88 4.48 15.60
N VAL A 101 -13.47 4.85 15.95
CA VAL A 101 -13.82 5.47 16.43
C VAL A 101 -14.02 6.30 16.31
N THR A 102 -13.68 6.27 16.60
CA THR A 102 -14.04 7.07 16.62
C THR A 102 -14.47 7.53 16.34
N LYS A 103 -14.49 7.59 16.72
CA LYS A 103 -15.16 8.05 16.65
C LYS A 103 -15.60 8.39 16.58
N LYS A 104 -15.50 8.38 16.85
CA LYS A 104 -16.12 8.74 16.98
C LYS A 104 -16.33 9.11 16.93
N GLU A 105 -16.37 8.85 17.29
CA GLU A 105 -16.76 9.29 17.45
C GLU A 105 -17.14 9.54 17.41
N HIS A 106 -16.88 9.68 17.55
CA HIS A 106 -17.54 10.02 17.53
C HIS A 106 -17.97 10.20 17.56
N ARG A 107 -17.56 10.27 17.79
CA ARG A 107 -18.16 10.60 17.92
C ARG A 107 -18.46 10.84 18.01
N ASN A 108 -18.31 11.02 18.27
CA ASN A 108 -18.91 11.40 18.34
C ASN A 108 -19.07 11.60 18.37
N HIS A 109 -18.41 11.90 18.77
CA HIS A 109 -18.82 12.29 18.82
C HIS A 109 -18.84 12.41 18.77
N GLY A 110 -18.67 12.65 19.23
CA GLY A 110 -19.02 13.06 19.27
C GLY A 110 -18.96 13.29 19.31
N THR A 111 -18.67 13.30 19.36
CA THR A 111 -19.04 13.64 19.39
C THR A 111 -18.91 13.63 19.32
N SER A 112 -18.32 13.74 19.55
CA SER A 112 -18.67 13.93 19.47
C SER A 112 -18.55 13.76 19.30
N ASP A 113 -18.20 13.85 19.58
CA ASP A 113 -18.60 13.84 19.46
C ASP A 113 -18.32 13.60 19.31
N HIS A 114 -17.65 13.56 19.58
CA HIS A 114 -17.89 13.43 19.35
C HIS A 114 -17.63 13.33 19.28
N THR A 115 -16.81 13.67 19.57
CA THR A 115 -17.26 13.85 19.52
C THR A 115 -17.42 13.78 19.34
#